data_1f4c2e625bdce918af05bd14d6f2fe58
#
_entry.id   1f4c2e625bdce918af05bd14d6f2fe58
#
_cell.length_a   1.000
_cell.length_b   1.000
_cell.length_c   1.000
_cell.angle_alpha   90.00
_cell.angle_beta   90.00
_cell.angle_gamma   90.00
#
_symmetry.space_group_name_H-M   'P 1'
#
loop_
_entity.id
_entity.type
_entity.pdbx_description
1 polymer ?
#
loop_
_entity_poly.entity_id
_entity_poly.type
_entity_poly.pdbx_seq_one_letter_code
_entity_poly.pdbx_strand_id
1 'polypeptide(L)'
;MLDSFFKISERGSTVAREVRGGFVTFFTMAYIVALNPLIIGLAKDGDGKFLGGGDAPNLAAVAAMTALIAGILTILMGVVGNYPLALATGLGLNTFVAVGIASKMTWADAMGLVVIEGLIITVLVLTGFRTAVFRAVPAQLKVAISVGIGLFIALIGLVDAGFVRRTGSGPVPVTLGDNGTLVGWPTIVFAFGLFLIIGLMVKKVKGAILIGISIATAAAIAIESAFKIGPNFDGATGKVNPKGWGLNVPSVPSDVVSKPDFSLFGKFDLLGSFDRISLITGLLFIFTLLLSDFFDTVGTVTAIGHEADLIDGQGNIPNNERILLVDSLAAVAGGAGSISSNTSYIESAAGVGEGARTGLASVVTGILFLLTTFLAPLVAVIPYEAATPALVVVGFLMMTQIKNIDWDDYGIAIPAFLTIILMPFTYNISVGIGAGFVSHVVIRLIQGRRKDVHPLLLLVSGLFMIYFLTSPINAWIG
;
A
#
# COMPACT_ATOMS: atom_id res chain seq x y z
N MET A 1 -32.99 -5.11 16.65
CA MET A 1 -32.56 -5.64 15.34
C MET A 1 -31.06 -5.36 15.09
N LEU A 2 -30.54 -4.13 15.13
CA LEU A 2 -29.10 -3.86 14.97
C LEU A 2 -28.25 -4.56 16.03
N ASP A 3 -28.65 -4.47 17.30
CA ASP A 3 -27.90 -5.06 18.41
C ASP A 3 -27.82 -6.61 18.29
N SER A 4 -28.94 -7.27 17.97
CA SER A 4 -28.95 -8.73 17.79
C SER A 4 -28.15 -9.19 16.57
N PHE A 5 -28.12 -8.40 15.49
CA PHE A 5 -27.36 -8.75 14.28
C PHE A 5 -25.85 -8.60 14.50
N PHE A 6 -25.41 -7.45 15.02
CA PHE A 6 -24.00 -7.16 15.23
C PHE A 6 -23.45 -7.63 16.58
N LYS A 7 -24.33 -8.09 17.52
CA LYS A 7 -23.95 -8.52 18.88
C LYS A 7 -23.29 -7.40 19.68
N ILE A 8 -23.83 -6.17 19.59
CA ILE A 8 -23.21 -4.96 20.11
C ILE A 8 -23.11 -5.04 21.64
N SER A 9 -24.23 -5.32 22.34
CA SER A 9 -24.27 -5.45 23.80
C SER A 9 -23.46 -6.66 24.28
N GLU A 10 -23.49 -7.79 23.55
CA GLU A 10 -22.70 -9.00 23.85
C GLU A 10 -21.19 -8.70 23.87
N ARG A 11 -20.73 -7.81 22.99
CA ARG A 11 -19.33 -7.38 22.90
C ARG A 11 -19.00 -6.13 23.73
N GLY A 12 -19.85 -5.74 24.65
CA GLY A 12 -19.62 -4.62 25.57
C GLY A 12 -19.60 -3.22 24.92
N SER A 13 -20.20 -3.07 23.73
CA SER A 13 -20.28 -1.79 23.01
C SER A 13 -21.69 -1.19 23.02
N THR A 14 -21.87 -0.07 22.36
CA THR A 14 -23.15 0.59 22.13
C THR A 14 -23.22 1.13 20.70
N VAL A 15 -24.42 1.30 20.14
CA VAL A 15 -24.58 1.89 18.80
C VAL A 15 -23.84 3.21 18.65
N ALA A 16 -23.86 4.07 19.67
CA ALA A 16 -23.17 5.35 19.66
C ALA A 16 -21.63 5.19 19.58
N ARG A 17 -21.07 4.20 20.31
CA ARG A 17 -19.62 3.89 20.23
C ARG A 17 -19.25 3.32 18.87
N GLU A 18 -20.05 2.43 18.31
CA GLU A 18 -19.83 1.86 16.98
C GLU A 18 -19.84 2.95 15.90
N VAL A 19 -20.84 3.83 15.92
CA VAL A 19 -20.94 4.96 14.98
C VAL A 19 -19.74 5.89 15.14
N ARG A 20 -19.40 6.29 16.35
CA ARG A 20 -18.23 7.15 16.62
C ARG A 20 -16.94 6.47 16.17
N GLY A 21 -16.77 5.18 16.48
CA GLY A 21 -15.61 4.41 16.04
C GLY A 21 -15.49 4.34 14.53
N GLY A 22 -16.61 4.13 13.82
CA GLY A 22 -16.63 4.14 12.35
C GLY A 22 -16.22 5.48 11.75
N PHE A 23 -16.69 6.61 12.30
CA PHE A 23 -16.23 7.94 11.90
C PHE A 23 -14.73 8.11 12.14
N VAL A 24 -14.22 7.72 13.29
CA VAL A 24 -12.79 7.85 13.61
C VAL A 24 -11.94 6.97 12.69
N THR A 25 -12.33 5.72 12.43
CA THR A 25 -11.66 4.86 11.46
C THR A 25 -11.62 5.52 10.08
N PHE A 26 -12.76 6.04 9.61
CA PHE A 26 -12.79 6.74 8.32
C PHE A 26 -11.81 7.91 8.29
N PHE A 27 -11.84 8.82 9.25
CA PHE A 27 -10.94 9.99 9.26
C PHE A 27 -9.46 9.62 9.37
N THR A 28 -9.12 8.51 10.04
CA THR A 28 -7.73 8.07 10.14
C THR A 28 -7.20 7.46 8.85
N MET A 29 -8.06 6.86 8.01
CA MET A 29 -7.64 6.16 6.79
C MET A 29 -8.10 6.82 5.48
N ALA A 30 -8.96 7.85 5.51
CA ALA A 30 -9.48 8.50 4.31
C ALA A 30 -8.39 9.13 3.41
N TYR A 31 -7.19 9.33 3.94
CA TYR A 31 -6.03 9.77 3.16
C TYR A 31 -5.73 8.85 1.97
N ILE A 32 -6.14 7.57 2.02
CA ILE A 32 -5.92 6.62 0.93
C ILE A 32 -6.64 7.04 -0.37
N VAL A 33 -7.78 7.71 -0.26
CA VAL A 33 -8.52 8.23 -1.42
C VAL A 33 -7.70 9.31 -2.15
N ALA A 34 -6.83 10.01 -1.44
CA ALA A 34 -5.89 10.96 -2.02
C ALA A 34 -4.57 10.30 -2.47
N LEU A 35 -4.00 9.40 -1.67
CA LEU A 35 -2.70 8.81 -1.96
C LEU A 35 -2.74 7.78 -3.10
N ASN A 36 -3.77 6.92 -3.16
CA ASN A 36 -3.82 5.91 -4.20
C ASN A 36 -3.82 6.50 -5.62
N PRO A 37 -4.65 7.52 -5.95
CA PRO A 37 -4.56 8.21 -7.24
C PRO A 37 -3.16 8.73 -7.56
N LEU A 38 -2.45 9.26 -6.57
CA LEU A 38 -1.10 9.80 -6.76
C LEU A 38 -0.07 8.69 -7.01
N ILE A 39 -0.22 7.51 -6.41
CA ILE A 39 0.71 6.39 -6.58
C ILE A 39 0.49 5.68 -7.91
N ILE A 40 -0.74 5.22 -8.18
CA ILE A 40 -1.02 4.40 -9.36
C ILE A 40 -1.52 5.24 -10.55
N GLY A 41 -2.24 6.32 -10.31
CA GLY A 41 -2.83 7.14 -11.38
C GLY A 41 -1.80 7.99 -12.13
N LEU A 42 -0.67 8.34 -11.50
CA LEU A 42 0.40 9.13 -12.11
C LEU A 42 1.55 8.30 -12.66
N ALA A 43 1.61 7.01 -12.33
CA ALA A 43 2.61 6.11 -12.87
C ALA A 43 2.23 5.68 -14.30
N LYS A 44 3.24 5.65 -15.18
CA LYS A 44 3.10 5.13 -16.55
C LYS A 44 3.44 3.65 -16.59
N ASP A 45 2.72 2.93 -17.42
CA ASP A 45 2.98 1.51 -17.69
C ASP A 45 4.13 1.31 -18.70
N GLY A 46 4.40 0.04 -19.03
CA GLY A 46 5.45 -0.34 -19.97
C GLY A 46 5.28 0.24 -21.38
N ASP A 47 4.06 0.61 -21.77
CA ASP A 47 3.74 1.25 -23.05
C ASP A 47 3.67 2.78 -22.95
N GLY A 48 4.02 3.34 -21.78
CA GLY A 48 4.02 4.78 -21.52
C GLY A 48 2.64 5.39 -21.27
N LYS A 49 1.59 4.55 -21.06
CA LYS A 49 0.21 4.97 -20.80
C LYS A 49 -0.08 5.07 -19.30
N PHE A 50 -1.04 5.94 -18.95
CA PHE A 50 -1.55 6.01 -17.60
C PHE A 50 -2.64 4.97 -17.34
N LEU A 51 -2.97 4.77 -16.08
CA LEU A 51 -4.01 3.83 -15.66
C LEU A 51 -5.33 4.05 -16.42
N GLY A 52 -5.87 2.97 -16.97
CA GLY A 52 -7.00 3.01 -17.91
C GLY A 52 -6.62 3.11 -19.39
N GLY A 53 -5.31 3.19 -19.71
CA GLY A 53 -4.77 3.18 -21.08
C GLY A 53 -4.74 4.56 -21.77
N GLY A 54 -4.99 5.64 -21.02
CA GLY A 54 -4.98 7.02 -21.53
C GLY A 54 -3.59 7.64 -21.63
N ASP A 55 -3.49 8.74 -22.39
CA ASP A 55 -2.27 9.55 -22.51
C ASP A 55 -2.16 10.62 -21.40
N ALA A 56 -3.20 10.80 -20.62
CA ALA A 56 -3.26 11.71 -19.48
C ALA A 56 -3.80 10.97 -18.23
N PRO A 57 -3.34 11.34 -17.01
CA PRO A 57 -3.81 10.74 -15.79
C PRO A 57 -5.26 11.15 -15.48
N ASN A 58 -6.08 10.20 -15.01
CA ASN A 58 -7.44 10.46 -14.52
C ASN A 58 -7.50 10.20 -13.01
N LEU A 59 -6.99 11.13 -12.21
CA LEU A 59 -6.93 11.01 -10.75
C LEU A 59 -8.32 10.94 -10.12
N ALA A 60 -9.30 11.64 -10.70
CA ALA A 60 -10.67 11.64 -10.22
C ALA A 60 -11.32 10.25 -10.33
N ALA A 61 -11.11 9.55 -11.46
CA ALA A 61 -11.60 8.19 -11.63
C ALA A 61 -10.91 7.22 -10.64
N VAL A 62 -9.60 7.33 -10.45
CA VAL A 62 -8.89 6.49 -9.48
C VAL A 62 -9.38 6.74 -8.06
N ALA A 63 -9.59 8.01 -7.67
CA ALA A 63 -10.13 8.36 -6.35
C ALA A 63 -11.55 7.82 -6.15
N ALA A 64 -12.43 8.00 -7.14
CA ALA A 64 -13.81 7.51 -7.09
C ALA A 64 -13.86 5.99 -6.97
N MET A 65 -13.05 5.26 -7.76
CA MET A 65 -12.96 3.81 -7.69
C MET A 65 -12.35 3.32 -6.38
N THR A 66 -11.31 3.99 -5.88
CA THR A 66 -10.71 3.68 -4.57
C THR A 66 -11.75 3.79 -3.45
N ALA A 67 -12.50 4.89 -3.42
CA ALA A 67 -13.55 5.10 -2.43
C ALA A 67 -14.72 4.10 -2.59
N LEU A 68 -15.12 3.78 -3.83
CA LEU A 68 -16.19 2.82 -4.12
C LEU A 68 -15.85 1.43 -3.57
N ILE A 69 -14.71 0.89 -3.99
CA ILE A 69 -14.30 -0.47 -3.62
C ILE A 69 -14.02 -0.56 -2.11
N ALA A 70 -13.30 0.42 -1.54
CA ALA A 70 -13.09 0.49 -0.09
C ALA A 70 -14.41 0.55 0.66
N GLY A 71 -15.38 1.35 0.21
CA GLY A 71 -16.70 1.48 0.81
C GLY A 71 -17.47 0.16 0.80
N ILE A 72 -17.63 -0.46 -0.38
CA ILE A 72 -18.38 -1.72 -0.54
C ILE A 72 -17.76 -2.83 0.29
N LEU A 73 -16.43 -3.02 0.19
CA LEU A 73 -15.76 -4.14 0.86
C LEU A 73 -15.68 -3.94 2.39
N THR A 74 -15.55 -2.69 2.85
CA THR A 74 -15.61 -2.38 4.29
C THR A 74 -17.02 -2.63 4.84
N ILE A 75 -18.10 -2.31 4.09
CA ILE A 75 -19.47 -2.69 4.47
C ILE A 75 -19.60 -4.21 4.51
N LEU A 76 -19.08 -4.91 3.50
CA LEU A 76 -19.11 -6.37 3.45
C LEU A 76 -18.36 -6.99 4.64
N MET A 77 -17.21 -6.42 5.03
CA MET A 77 -16.49 -6.83 6.24
C MET A 77 -17.35 -6.65 7.50
N GLY A 78 -18.06 -5.53 7.59
CA GLY A 78 -18.99 -5.29 8.70
C GLY A 78 -20.13 -6.30 8.77
N VAL A 79 -20.77 -6.60 7.63
CA VAL A 79 -21.97 -7.44 7.57
C VAL A 79 -21.62 -8.93 7.65
N VAL A 80 -20.59 -9.39 6.95
CA VAL A 80 -20.22 -10.82 6.85
C VAL A 80 -19.25 -11.23 7.95
N GLY A 81 -18.18 -10.43 8.14
CA GLY A 81 -17.15 -10.68 9.16
C GLY A 81 -17.61 -10.31 10.56
N ASN A 82 -18.53 -9.36 10.68
CA ASN A 82 -18.92 -8.72 11.94
C ASN A 82 -17.70 -8.34 12.77
N TYR A 83 -16.77 -7.61 12.14
CA TYR A 83 -15.49 -7.24 12.71
C TYR A 83 -15.22 -5.74 12.50
N PRO A 84 -14.67 -5.01 13.48
CA PRO A 84 -14.44 -3.56 13.37
C PRO A 84 -13.19 -3.25 12.56
N LEU A 85 -13.19 -3.63 11.29
CA LEU A 85 -12.05 -3.59 10.38
C LEU A 85 -12.45 -2.95 9.06
N ALA A 86 -11.70 -1.99 8.61
CA ALA A 86 -11.87 -1.36 7.30
C ALA A 86 -10.85 -1.89 6.29
N LEU A 87 -11.27 -1.90 5.02
CA LEU A 87 -10.51 -2.39 3.89
C LEU A 87 -10.29 -1.25 2.89
N ALA A 88 -9.09 -1.13 2.38
CA ALA A 88 -8.77 -0.25 1.26
C ALA A 88 -7.49 -0.74 0.56
N THR A 89 -7.06 -0.05 -0.51
CA THR A 89 -5.87 -0.44 -1.24
C THR A 89 -4.61 -0.33 -0.38
N GLY A 90 -3.81 -1.39 -0.33
CA GLY A 90 -2.56 -1.42 0.43
C GLY A 90 -1.48 -0.53 -0.18
N LEU A 91 -0.98 0.47 0.57
CA LEU A 91 0.03 1.41 0.05
C LEU A 91 1.28 0.72 -0.49
N GLY A 92 1.76 -0.31 0.20
CA GLY A 92 2.90 -1.12 -0.25
C GLY A 92 2.62 -1.86 -1.55
N LEU A 93 1.44 -2.47 -1.64
CA LEU A 93 0.97 -3.18 -2.83
C LEU A 93 0.79 -2.23 -4.01
N ASN A 94 0.16 -1.06 -3.81
CA ASN A 94 -0.04 -0.04 -4.83
C ASN A 94 1.29 0.39 -5.45
N THR A 95 2.26 0.65 -4.61
CA THR A 95 3.61 1.03 -5.02
C THR A 95 4.30 -0.09 -5.79
N PHE A 96 4.20 -1.33 -5.31
CA PHE A 96 4.77 -2.48 -6.01
C PHE A 96 4.09 -2.72 -7.36
N VAL A 97 2.76 -2.62 -7.44
CA VAL A 97 2.03 -2.74 -8.70
C VAL A 97 2.44 -1.63 -9.67
N ALA A 98 2.51 -0.37 -9.21
CA ALA A 98 2.87 0.76 -10.08
C ALA A 98 4.30 0.69 -10.61
N VAL A 99 5.27 0.46 -9.73
CA VAL A 99 6.68 0.58 -10.05
C VAL A 99 7.30 -0.75 -10.47
N GLY A 100 6.93 -1.83 -9.78
CA GLY A 100 7.51 -3.16 -9.99
C GLY A 100 6.86 -3.94 -11.13
N ILE A 101 5.56 -3.81 -11.32
CA ILE A 101 4.77 -4.64 -12.24
C ILE A 101 4.38 -3.83 -13.49
N ALA A 102 3.60 -2.76 -13.34
CA ALA A 102 3.06 -2.00 -14.47
C ALA A 102 4.16 -1.40 -15.36
N SER A 103 5.32 -1.06 -14.81
CA SER A 103 6.49 -0.63 -15.60
C SER A 103 6.99 -1.65 -16.64
N LYS A 104 6.54 -2.91 -16.58
CA LYS A 104 6.97 -4.00 -17.46
C LYS A 104 5.86 -4.53 -18.37
N MET A 105 4.63 -4.07 -18.19
CA MET A 105 3.45 -4.51 -18.94
C MET A 105 2.43 -3.38 -19.02
N THR A 106 1.24 -3.63 -19.59
CA THR A 106 0.15 -2.64 -19.51
C THR A 106 -0.47 -2.60 -18.11
N TRP A 107 -1.15 -1.50 -17.80
CA TRP A 107 -1.94 -1.42 -16.58
C TRP A 107 -3.02 -2.51 -16.51
N ALA A 108 -3.64 -2.86 -17.64
CA ALA A 108 -4.64 -3.93 -17.69
C ALA A 108 -4.05 -5.28 -17.28
N ASP A 109 -2.85 -5.61 -17.79
CA ASP A 109 -2.12 -6.84 -17.45
C ASP A 109 -1.72 -6.86 -15.97
N ALA A 110 -1.22 -5.73 -15.46
CA ALA A 110 -0.83 -5.60 -14.05
C ALA A 110 -2.03 -5.81 -13.11
N MET A 111 -3.19 -5.23 -13.43
CA MET A 111 -4.43 -5.45 -12.68
C MET A 111 -4.95 -6.87 -12.81
N GLY A 112 -4.73 -7.52 -13.95
CA GLY A 112 -5.00 -8.95 -14.14
C GLY A 112 -4.21 -9.83 -13.16
N LEU A 113 -2.93 -9.54 -12.92
CA LEU A 113 -2.12 -10.25 -11.92
C LEU A 113 -2.66 -10.04 -10.49
N VAL A 114 -3.18 -8.84 -10.16
CA VAL A 114 -3.83 -8.57 -8.87
C VAL A 114 -5.12 -9.39 -8.73
N VAL A 115 -5.94 -9.50 -9.79
CA VAL A 115 -7.13 -10.35 -9.76
C VAL A 115 -6.75 -11.82 -9.54
N ILE A 116 -5.75 -12.32 -10.26
CA ILE A 116 -5.27 -13.70 -10.10
C ILE A 116 -4.77 -13.95 -8.68
N GLU A 117 -4.00 -13.02 -8.13
CA GLU A 117 -3.52 -13.08 -6.75
C GLU A 117 -4.70 -13.22 -5.77
N GLY A 118 -5.69 -12.32 -5.84
CA GLY A 118 -6.87 -12.36 -4.97
C GLY A 118 -7.69 -13.65 -5.14
N LEU A 119 -7.82 -14.19 -6.36
CA LEU A 119 -8.47 -15.48 -6.62
C LEU A 119 -7.70 -16.63 -5.96
N ILE A 120 -6.37 -16.64 -6.04
CA ILE A 120 -5.54 -17.66 -5.39
C ILE A 120 -5.71 -17.57 -3.87
N ILE A 121 -5.67 -16.38 -3.27
CA ILE A 121 -5.91 -16.21 -1.82
C ILE A 121 -7.31 -16.73 -1.46
N THR A 122 -8.32 -16.42 -2.25
CA THR A 122 -9.70 -16.90 -2.03
C THR A 122 -9.75 -18.43 -1.99
N VAL A 123 -9.13 -19.11 -2.96
CA VAL A 123 -9.03 -20.58 -2.99
C VAL A 123 -8.27 -21.12 -1.78
N LEU A 124 -7.16 -20.49 -1.38
CA LEU A 124 -6.37 -20.88 -0.21
C LEU A 124 -7.16 -20.72 1.10
N VAL A 125 -8.01 -19.69 1.20
CA VAL A 125 -8.92 -19.50 2.34
C VAL A 125 -9.97 -20.59 2.37
N LEU A 126 -10.66 -20.85 1.25
CA LEU A 126 -11.75 -21.85 1.17
C LEU A 126 -11.27 -23.29 1.38
N THR A 127 -10.04 -23.60 0.98
CA THR A 127 -9.45 -24.94 1.14
C THR A 127 -8.76 -25.16 2.49
N GLY A 128 -8.62 -24.11 3.31
CA GLY A 128 -7.86 -24.18 4.58
C GLY A 128 -6.34 -24.31 4.40
N PHE A 129 -5.84 -24.35 3.17
CA PHE A 129 -4.40 -24.49 2.87
C PHE A 129 -3.59 -23.24 3.26
N ARG A 130 -4.25 -22.14 3.53
CA ARG A 130 -3.66 -20.88 4.00
C ARG A 130 -2.67 -21.07 5.16
N THR A 131 -2.99 -21.97 6.11
CA THR A 131 -2.12 -22.23 7.28
C THR A 131 -0.77 -22.81 6.88
N ALA A 132 -0.71 -23.61 5.80
CA ALA A 132 0.54 -24.20 5.32
C ALA A 132 1.47 -23.13 4.69
N VAL A 133 0.91 -22.22 3.88
CA VAL A 133 1.66 -21.09 3.30
C VAL A 133 2.17 -20.17 4.41
N PHE A 134 1.33 -19.89 5.41
CA PHE A 134 1.71 -19.06 6.55
C PHE A 134 2.90 -19.65 7.34
N ARG A 135 2.90 -20.97 7.56
CA ARG A 135 3.97 -21.65 8.30
C ARG A 135 5.26 -21.80 7.50
N ALA A 136 5.20 -21.70 6.17
CA ALA A 136 6.35 -21.86 5.30
C ALA A 136 7.40 -20.76 5.49
N VAL A 137 6.97 -19.53 5.76
CA VAL A 137 7.88 -18.37 5.92
C VAL A 137 8.10 -18.08 7.39
N PRO A 138 9.36 -17.97 7.87
CA PRO A 138 9.67 -17.61 9.25
C PRO A 138 9.03 -16.28 9.66
N ALA A 139 8.47 -16.20 10.88
CA ALA A 139 7.75 -15.03 11.35
C ALA A 139 8.58 -13.73 11.24
N GLN A 140 9.86 -13.80 11.54
CA GLN A 140 10.74 -12.65 11.52
C GLN A 140 11.10 -12.18 10.10
N LEU A 141 11.10 -13.07 9.09
CA LEU A 141 11.22 -12.66 7.70
C LEU A 141 9.95 -11.94 7.19
N LYS A 142 8.79 -12.31 7.70
CA LYS A 142 7.53 -11.58 7.42
C LYS A 142 7.62 -10.15 7.95
N VAL A 143 8.11 -9.98 9.18
CA VAL A 143 8.40 -8.66 9.75
C VAL A 143 9.41 -7.89 8.90
N ALA A 144 10.48 -8.55 8.45
CA ALA A 144 11.48 -7.92 7.58
C ALA A 144 10.89 -7.44 6.25
N ILE A 145 9.94 -8.21 5.67
CA ILE A 145 9.21 -7.80 4.45
C ILE A 145 8.43 -6.51 4.72
N SER A 146 7.64 -6.45 5.80
CA SER A 146 6.88 -5.24 6.17
C SER A 146 7.79 -4.04 6.40
N VAL A 147 8.89 -4.21 7.12
CA VAL A 147 9.90 -3.15 7.36
C VAL A 147 10.54 -2.68 6.06
N GLY A 148 10.91 -3.61 5.17
CA GLY A 148 11.51 -3.29 3.87
C GLY A 148 10.56 -2.52 2.95
N ILE A 149 9.27 -2.93 2.90
CA ILE A 149 8.22 -2.20 2.19
C ILE A 149 8.06 -0.80 2.78
N GLY A 150 8.07 -0.65 4.11
CA GLY A 150 7.99 0.65 4.77
C GLY A 150 9.12 1.59 4.35
N LEU A 151 10.37 1.12 4.35
CA LEU A 151 11.52 1.89 3.86
C LEU A 151 11.40 2.25 2.37
N PHE A 152 10.91 1.31 1.56
CA PHE A 152 10.71 1.53 0.14
C PHE A 152 9.68 2.63 -0.13
N ILE A 153 8.54 2.61 0.58
CA ILE A 153 7.51 3.65 0.49
C ILE A 153 8.06 5.02 0.94
N ALA A 154 8.82 5.05 2.04
CA ALA A 154 9.45 6.28 2.53
C ALA A 154 10.43 6.85 1.48
N LEU A 155 11.24 6.00 0.84
CA LEU A 155 12.13 6.42 -0.25
C LEU A 155 11.35 7.04 -1.41
N ILE A 156 10.23 6.41 -1.82
CA ILE A 156 9.37 6.95 -2.88
C ILE A 156 8.85 8.33 -2.49
N GLY A 157 8.31 8.49 -1.27
CA GLY A 157 7.85 9.79 -0.79
C GLY A 157 8.93 10.88 -0.83
N LEU A 158 10.17 10.53 -0.50
CA LEU A 158 11.33 11.45 -0.56
C LEU A 158 11.76 11.76 -2.00
N VAL A 159 11.70 10.78 -2.91
CA VAL A 159 12.02 10.97 -4.34
C VAL A 159 10.98 11.86 -5.00
N ASP A 160 9.71 11.58 -4.78
CA ASP A 160 8.59 12.31 -5.38
C ASP A 160 8.52 13.76 -4.87
N ALA A 161 8.89 14.00 -3.61
CA ALA A 161 9.02 15.33 -3.04
C ALA A 161 10.27 16.10 -3.52
N GLY A 162 11.14 15.43 -4.29
CA GLY A 162 12.38 16.03 -4.74
C GLY A 162 13.47 16.17 -3.66
N PHE A 163 13.30 15.51 -2.51
CA PHE A 163 14.33 15.44 -1.45
C PHE A 163 15.48 14.52 -1.84
N VAL A 164 15.18 13.40 -2.50
CA VAL A 164 16.15 12.46 -3.05
C VAL A 164 16.08 12.54 -4.57
N ARG A 165 17.18 12.90 -5.21
CA ARG A 165 17.27 12.99 -6.68
C ARG A 165 18.47 12.21 -7.19
N ARG A 166 18.40 11.81 -8.46
CA ARG A 166 19.57 11.24 -9.14
C ARG A 166 20.63 12.30 -9.34
N THR A 167 21.88 11.94 -9.13
CA THR A 167 23.01 12.78 -9.52
C THR A 167 23.14 12.79 -11.04
N GLY A 168 23.30 13.98 -11.63
CA GLY A 168 23.51 14.12 -13.07
C GLY A 168 24.87 13.59 -13.56
N SER A 169 25.86 13.52 -12.66
CA SER A 169 27.22 13.05 -12.94
C SER A 169 27.91 12.62 -11.64
N GLY A 170 28.76 11.60 -11.72
CA GLY A 170 29.56 11.13 -10.59
C GLY A 170 29.19 9.74 -10.08
N PRO A 171 29.97 9.18 -9.15
CA PRO A 171 29.80 7.81 -8.64
C PRO A 171 28.64 7.65 -7.66
N VAL A 172 28.10 8.74 -7.12
CA VAL A 172 27.00 8.72 -6.15
C VAL A 172 25.66 8.62 -6.89
N PRO A 173 24.83 7.58 -6.66
CA PRO A 173 23.62 7.36 -7.43
C PRO A 173 22.51 8.36 -7.10
N VAL A 174 22.46 8.89 -5.87
CA VAL A 174 21.44 9.82 -5.39
C VAL A 174 22.06 10.93 -4.54
N THR A 175 21.38 12.07 -4.50
CA THR A 175 21.80 13.25 -3.72
C THR A 175 20.60 13.93 -3.07
N LEU A 176 20.86 14.78 -2.08
CA LEU A 176 19.86 15.64 -1.48
C LEU A 176 19.46 16.73 -2.49
N GLY A 177 18.20 16.76 -2.88
CA GLY A 177 17.66 17.79 -3.76
C GLY A 177 18.42 17.93 -5.08
N ASP A 178 18.54 19.16 -5.56
CA ASP A 178 19.28 19.48 -6.77
C ASP A 178 20.76 19.79 -6.42
N ASN A 179 21.67 18.92 -6.89
CA ASN A 179 23.11 19.03 -6.64
C ASN A 179 23.49 19.25 -5.17
N GLY A 180 22.84 18.57 -4.25
CA GLY A 180 23.11 18.63 -2.81
C GLY A 180 22.35 19.74 -2.07
N THR A 181 21.43 20.44 -2.73
CA THR A 181 20.65 21.53 -2.14
C THR A 181 19.16 21.37 -2.34
N LEU A 182 18.38 21.69 -1.32
CA LEU A 182 16.92 21.76 -1.41
C LEU A 182 16.53 23.12 -2.00
N VAL A 183 15.72 23.09 -3.06
CA VAL A 183 15.32 24.30 -3.78
C VAL A 183 13.82 24.36 -4.01
N GLY A 184 13.27 25.57 -3.98
CA GLY A 184 11.88 25.86 -4.35
C GLY A 184 10.85 25.69 -3.22
N TRP A 185 9.69 26.27 -3.44
CA TRP A 185 8.54 26.20 -2.53
C TRP A 185 7.97 24.79 -2.37
N PRO A 186 7.92 23.93 -3.41
CA PRO A 186 7.44 22.56 -3.28
C PRO A 186 8.15 21.79 -2.15
N THR A 187 9.47 21.90 -2.06
CA THR A 187 10.26 21.24 -1.00
C THR A 187 9.94 21.79 0.40
N ILE A 188 9.65 23.10 0.50
CA ILE A 188 9.23 23.72 1.77
C ILE A 188 7.85 23.22 2.17
N VAL A 189 6.92 23.09 1.23
CA VAL A 189 5.57 22.54 1.49
C VAL A 189 5.66 21.09 1.96
N PHE A 190 6.52 20.27 1.34
CA PHE A 190 6.78 18.92 1.81
C PHE A 190 7.31 18.90 3.24
N ALA A 191 8.34 19.66 3.55
CA ALA A 191 8.92 19.72 4.90
C ALA A 191 7.88 20.21 5.92
N PHE A 192 7.11 21.25 5.59
CA PHE A 192 6.02 21.76 6.41
C PHE A 192 4.95 20.67 6.67
N GLY A 193 4.49 19.98 5.61
CA GLY A 193 3.52 18.89 5.70
C GLY A 193 4.03 17.74 6.57
N LEU A 194 5.30 17.36 6.42
CA LEU A 194 5.93 16.29 7.20
C LEU A 194 5.97 16.64 8.71
N PHE A 195 6.48 17.81 9.06
CA PHE A 195 6.55 18.24 10.46
C PHE A 195 5.18 18.48 11.06
N LEU A 196 4.22 18.95 10.26
CA LEU A 196 2.83 19.10 10.70
C LEU A 196 2.20 17.75 11.05
N ILE A 197 2.31 16.74 10.17
CA ILE A 197 1.81 15.38 10.44
C ILE A 197 2.48 14.82 11.69
N ILE A 198 3.81 14.89 11.80
CA ILE A 198 4.55 14.42 12.97
C ILE A 198 4.07 15.13 14.24
N GLY A 199 3.91 16.45 14.23
CA GLY A 199 3.43 17.23 15.37
C GLY A 199 2.02 16.83 15.80
N LEU A 200 1.11 16.61 14.85
CA LEU A 200 -0.24 16.11 15.11
C LEU A 200 -0.24 14.70 15.69
N MET A 201 0.62 13.81 15.18
CA MET A 201 0.78 12.44 15.69
C MET A 201 1.33 12.41 17.12
N VAL A 202 2.36 13.21 17.42
CA VAL A 202 2.92 13.34 18.77
C VAL A 202 1.86 13.83 19.76
N LYS A 203 0.96 14.72 19.31
CA LYS A 203 -0.19 15.16 20.09
C LYS A 203 -1.36 14.17 20.06
N LYS A 204 -1.20 13.00 19.44
CA LYS A 204 -2.24 11.96 19.33
C LYS A 204 -3.54 12.47 18.67
N VAL A 205 -3.44 13.40 17.73
CA VAL A 205 -4.59 13.89 16.97
C VAL A 205 -5.01 12.80 15.98
N LYS A 206 -6.27 12.37 16.07
CA LYS A 206 -6.84 11.38 15.14
C LYS A 206 -7.00 11.98 13.75
N GLY A 207 -6.66 11.22 12.72
CA GLY A 207 -6.65 11.71 11.34
C GLY A 207 -5.48 12.66 11.03
N ALA A 208 -4.39 12.62 11.81
CA ALA A 208 -3.22 13.50 11.65
C ALA A 208 -2.71 13.56 10.19
N ILE A 209 -2.69 12.42 9.50
CA ILE A 209 -2.23 12.33 8.10
C ILE A 209 -3.17 13.10 7.18
N LEU A 210 -4.48 12.86 7.26
CA LEU A 210 -5.47 13.55 6.42
C LEU A 210 -5.47 15.07 6.68
N ILE A 211 -5.44 15.47 7.95
CA ILE A 211 -5.38 16.89 8.36
C ILE A 211 -4.10 17.53 7.81
N GLY A 212 -2.97 16.86 7.93
CA GLY A 212 -1.68 17.33 7.43
C GLY A 212 -1.68 17.54 5.93
N ILE A 213 -2.18 16.55 5.15
CA ILE A 213 -2.33 16.66 3.70
C ILE A 213 -3.23 17.86 3.35
N SER A 214 -4.38 17.99 4.02
CA SER A 214 -5.34 19.06 3.73
C SER A 214 -4.76 20.45 3.98
N ILE A 215 -4.07 20.64 5.11
CA ILE A 215 -3.43 21.93 5.45
C ILE A 215 -2.25 22.23 4.52
N ALA A 216 -1.42 21.22 4.21
CA ALA A 216 -0.29 21.38 3.28
C ALA A 216 -0.79 21.71 1.85
N THR A 217 -1.91 21.11 1.40
CA THR A 217 -2.55 21.43 0.12
C THR A 217 -3.06 22.87 0.11
N ALA A 218 -3.75 23.31 1.17
CA ALA A 218 -4.21 24.69 1.27
C ALA A 218 -3.03 25.69 1.24
N ALA A 219 -1.93 25.38 1.94
CA ALA A 219 -0.71 26.19 1.90
C ALA A 219 -0.10 26.21 0.48
N ALA A 220 -0.05 25.07 -0.21
CA ALA A 220 0.45 24.96 -1.59
C ALA A 220 -0.37 25.81 -2.56
N ILE A 221 -1.70 25.76 -2.48
CA ILE A 221 -2.61 26.60 -3.29
C ILE A 221 -2.37 28.09 -3.03
N ALA A 222 -2.23 28.48 -1.75
CA ALA A 222 -1.95 29.87 -1.39
C ALA A 222 -0.60 30.36 -1.95
N ILE A 223 0.44 29.51 -1.85
CA ILE A 223 1.78 29.80 -2.36
C ILE A 223 1.76 29.93 -3.90
N GLU A 224 1.11 28.98 -4.61
CA GLU A 224 1.00 29.04 -6.08
C GLU A 224 0.24 30.27 -6.53
N SER A 225 -0.87 30.62 -5.85
CA SER A 225 -1.65 31.81 -6.15
C SER A 225 -0.85 33.11 -6.01
N ALA A 226 0.04 33.17 -5.00
CA ALA A 226 0.87 34.34 -4.72
C ALA A 226 2.13 34.45 -5.61
N PHE A 227 2.82 33.33 -5.86
CA PHE A 227 4.12 33.32 -6.49
C PHE A 227 4.16 32.79 -7.93
N LYS A 228 3.07 32.13 -8.41
CA LYS A 228 2.94 31.57 -9.77
C LYS A 228 4.15 30.75 -10.19
N ILE A 229 4.48 29.75 -9.38
CA ILE A 229 5.69 28.93 -9.52
C ILE A 229 5.64 28.06 -10.78
N GLY A 230 4.45 27.50 -11.07
CA GLY A 230 4.20 26.64 -12.22
C GLY A 230 4.81 25.23 -12.09
N PRO A 231 4.71 24.41 -13.16
CA PRO A 231 5.17 23.04 -13.15
C PRO A 231 6.70 22.91 -13.17
N ASN A 232 7.23 21.80 -12.65
CA ASN A 232 8.65 21.44 -12.76
C ASN A 232 9.06 21.16 -14.22
N PHE A 233 8.16 20.57 -15.00
CA PHE A 233 8.36 20.31 -16.43
C PHE A 233 7.16 20.84 -17.22
N ASP A 234 7.44 21.75 -18.15
CA ASP A 234 6.46 22.25 -19.09
C ASP A 234 6.52 21.41 -20.38
N GLY A 235 5.53 20.55 -20.56
CA GLY A 235 5.42 19.66 -21.73
C GLY A 235 5.23 20.40 -23.07
N ALA A 236 4.73 21.64 -23.05
CA ALA A 236 4.52 22.43 -24.25
C ALA A 236 5.81 23.08 -24.76
N THR A 237 6.67 23.51 -23.84
CA THR A 237 7.93 24.21 -24.17
C THR A 237 9.18 23.36 -23.97
N GLY A 238 9.06 22.18 -23.35
CA GLY A 238 10.20 21.32 -22.98
C GLY A 238 11.09 21.91 -21.88
N LYS A 239 10.68 23.01 -21.25
CA LYS A 239 11.48 23.68 -20.21
C LYS A 239 11.36 22.96 -18.87
N VAL A 240 12.50 22.79 -18.20
CA VAL A 240 12.60 22.28 -16.83
C VAL A 240 12.73 23.45 -15.86
N ASN A 241 11.84 23.52 -14.87
CA ASN A 241 11.92 24.44 -13.73
C ASN A 241 12.23 23.65 -12.47
N PRO A 242 13.48 23.55 -12.00
CA PRO A 242 13.83 22.76 -10.81
C PRO A 242 13.11 23.19 -9.53
N LYS A 243 12.53 24.38 -9.52
CA LYS A 243 11.78 24.96 -8.39
C LYS A 243 10.25 24.82 -8.54
N GLY A 244 9.78 24.21 -9.65
CA GLY A 244 8.37 24.01 -9.94
C GLY A 244 7.76 22.82 -9.22
N TRP A 245 6.41 22.75 -9.25
CA TRP A 245 5.65 21.62 -8.73
C TRP A 245 5.88 20.35 -9.56
N GLY A 246 5.99 19.21 -8.89
CA GLY A 246 6.41 17.96 -9.53
C GLY A 246 5.47 17.45 -10.62
N LEU A 247 4.25 17.12 -10.28
CA LEU A 247 3.32 16.46 -11.19
C LEU A 247 2.06 17.27 -11.48
N ASN A 248 1.51 17.95 -10.47
CA ASN A 248 0.35 18.81 -10.65
C ASN A 248 0.57 20.15 -9.95
N VAL A 249 0.17 21.21 -10.63
CA VAL A 249 0.22 22.56 -10.07
C VAL A 249 -1.01 22.75 -9.17
N PRO A 250 -0.83 23.09 -7.88
CA PRO A 250 -1.96 23.28 -6.98
C PRO A 250 -2.85 24.44 -7.45
N SER A 251 -4.16 24.20 -7.49
CA SER A 251 -5.14 25.18 -7.91
C SER A 251 -6.40 25.11 -7.04
N VAL A 252 -7.18 26.16 -7.02
CA VAL A 252 -8.49 26.11 -6.39
C VAL A 252 -9.40 25.20 -7.22
N PRO A 253 -10.08 24.20 -6.63
CA PRO A 253 -10.97 23.33 -7.38
C PRO A 253 -12.14 24.13 -7.97
N SER A 254 -12.48 23.87 -9.23
CA SER A 254 -13.67 24.45 -9.88
C SER A 254 -14.96 23.94 -9.26
N ASP A 255 -14.94 22.67 -8.89
CA ASP A 255 -16.07 21.95 -8.31
C ASP A 255 -15.62 21.15 -7.08
N VAL A 256 -16.47 21.14 -6.06
CA VAL A 256 -16.24 20.34 -4.83
C VAL A 256 -16.85 18.96 -4.98
N VAL A 257 -17.96 18.87 -5.69
CA VAL A 257 -18.76 17.66 -5.89
C VAL A 257 -18.95 17.40 -7.37
N SER A 258 -18.71 16.17 -7.80
CA SER A 258 -18.97 15.73 -9.17
C SER A 258 -19.66 14.37 -9.20
N LYS A 259 -20.20 14.01 -10.36
CA LYS A 259 -20.58 12.62 -10.61
C LYS A 259 -19.34 11.74 -10.53
N PRO A 260 -19.38 10.61 -9.77
CA PRO A 260 -18.27 9.69 -9.73
C PRO A 260 -17.97 9.11 -11.12
N ASP A 261 -16.70 9.02 -11.46
CA ASP A 261 -16.24 8.34 -12.67
C ASP A 261 -15.78 6.92 -12.32
N PHE A 262 -16.53 5.93 -12.77
CA PHE A 262 -16.24 4.51 -12.57
C PHE A 262 -15.73 3.82 -13.85
N SER A 263 -15.21 4.56 -14.81
CA SER A 263 -14.73 4.05 -16.11
C SER A 263 -13.56 3.06 -16.01
N LEU A 264 -12.88 3.02 -14.89
CA LEU A 264 -11.79 2.07 -14.62
C LEU A 264 -12.27 0.66 -14.25
N PHE A 265 -13.55 0.49 -13.90
CA PHE A 265 -14.07 -0.83 -13.56
C PHE A 265 -13.98 -1.80 -14.74
N GLY A 266 -13.43 -2.98 -14.51
CA GLY A 266 -13.25 -4.00 -15.54
C GLY A 266 -12.09 -3.76 -16.52
N LYS A 267 -11.23 -2.77 -16.28
CA LYS A 267 -10.05 -2.50 -17.10
C LYS A 267 -8.85 -3.37 -16.69
N PHE A 268 -9.03 -4.69 -16.77
CA PHE A 268 -7.96 -5.67 -16.48
C PHE A 268 -7.96 -6.77 -17.53
N ASP A 269 -6.78 -7.37 -17.75
CA ASP A 269 -6.57 -8.55 -18.60
C ASP A 269 -5.90 -9.65 -17.78
N LEU A 270 -6.58 -10.78 -17.60
CA LEU A 270 -6.11 -11.88 -16.76
C LEU A 270 -4.85 -12.56 -17.31
N LEU A 271 -4.69 -12.64 -18.61
CA LEU A 271 -3.63 -13.44 -19.23
C LEU A 271 -2.62 -12.62 -20.03
N GLY A 272 -2.91 -11.38 -20.37
CA GLY A 272 -2.04 -10.53 -21.19
C GLY A 272 -0.63 -10.32 -20.62
N SER A 273 -0.47 -10.40 -19.30
CA SER A 273 0.84 -10.32 -18.65
C SER A 273 1.81 -11.42 -19.12
N PHE A 274 1.32 -12.63 -19.39
CA PHE A 274 2.15 -13.78 -19.77
C PHE A 274 2.63 -13.71 -21.23
N ASP A 275 2.06 -12.84 -22.05
CA ASP A 275 2.57 -12.53 -23.40
C ASP A 275 3.77 -11.55 -23.35
N ARG A 276 3.93 -10.82 -22.25
CA ARG A 276 4.95 -9.77 -22.08
C ARG A 276 6.11 -10.15 -21.19
N ILE A 277 5.88 -11.01 -20.20
CA ILE A 277 6.89 -11.47 -19.26
C ILE A 277 6.93 -13.00 -19.20
N SER A 278 8.06 -13.56 -18.77
CA SER A 278 8.16 -15.01 -18.59
C SER A 278 7.18 -15.51 -17.53
N LEU A 279 6.70 -16.75 -17.70
CA LEU A 279 5.82 -17.41 -16.72
C LEU A 279 6.42 -17.37 -15.30
N ILE A 280 7.73 -17.59 -15.17
CA ILE A 280 8.42 -17.54 -13.86
C ILE A 280 8.31 -16.15 -13.25
N THR A 281 8.54 -15.10 -14.03
CA THR A 281 8.41 -13.71 -13.55
C THR A 281 6.98 -13.40 -13.11
N GLY A 282 5.97 -13.81 -13.90
CA GLY A 282 4.56 -13.65 -13.57
C GLY A 282 4.17 -14.36 -12.26
N LEU A 283 4.60 -15.62 -12.11
CA LEU A 283 4.37 -16.39 -10.88
C LEU A 283 5.06 -15.76 -9.66
N LEU A 284 6.26 -15.19 -9.81
CA LEU A 284 6.95 -14.50 -8.73
C LEU A 284 6.26 -13.18 -8.35
N PHE A 285 5.71 -12.43 -9.31
CA PHE A 285 4.93 -11.25 -9.03
C PHE A 285 3.65 -11.58 -8.26
N ILE A 286 2.88 -12.57 -8.73
CA ILE A 286 1.69 -13.08 -8.03
C ILE A 286 2.06 -13.53 -6.62
N PHE A 287 3.13 -14.29 -6.46
CA PHE A 287 3.59 -14.77 -5.16
C PHE A 287 4.01 -13.63 -4.24
N THR A 288 4.68 -12.60 -4.76
CA THR A 288 5.08 -11.41 -3.99
C THR A 288 3.86 -10.62 -3.51
N LEU A 289 2.87 -10.40 -4.39
CA LEU A 289 1.59 -9.77 -4.04
C LEU A 289 0.88 -10.58 -2.95
N LEU A 290 0.73 -11.88 -3.16
CA LEU A 290 0.08 -12.81 -2.24
C LEU A 290 0.74 -12.78 -0.85
N LEU A 291 2.06 -12.82 -0.77
CA LEU A 291 2.76 -12.77 0.52
C LEU A 291 2.56 -11.43 1.22
N SER A 292 2.71 -10.33 0.47
CA SER A 292 2.56 -8.99 1.04
C SER A 292 1.16 -8.77 1.59
N ASP A 293 0.13 -9.06 0.80
CA ASP A 293 -1.26 -8.91 1.19
C ASP A 293 -1.64 -9.83 2.36
N PHE A 294 -1.23 -11.09 2.24
CA PHE A 294 -1.50 -12.10 3.25
C PHE A 294 -0.95 -11.73 4.64
N PHE A 295 0.31 -11.24 4.70
CA PHE A 295 0.93 -10.92 5.99
C PHE A 295 0.41 -9.61 6.57
N ASP A 296 0.11 -8.64 5.72
CA ASP A 296 -0.50 -7.38 6.11
C ASP A 296 -1.87 -7.63 6.76
N THR A 297 -2.71 -8.43 6.11
CA THR A 297 -4.01 -8.84 6.63
C THR A 297 -3.93 -9.60 7.95
N VAL A 298 -3.10 -10.66 8.03
CA VAL A 298 -3.02 -11.45 9.28
C VAL A 298 -2.50 -10.62 10.44
N GLY A 299 -1.48 -9.80 10.19
CA GLY A 299 -0.93 -8.88 11.19
C GLY A 299 -1.99 -7.91 11.70
N THR A 300 -2.69 -7.25 10.78
CA THR A 300 -3.73 -6.26 11.08
C THR A 300 -4.93 -6.88 11.79
N VAL A 301 -5.47 -7.98 11.27
CA VAL A 301 -6.63 -8.66 11.89
C VAL A 301 -6.31 -9.10 13.31
N THR A 302 -5.11 -9.63 13.54
CA THR A 302 -4.68 -10.03 14.88
C THR A 302 -4.51 -8.84 15.81
N ALA A 303 -3.87 -7.75 15.34
CA ALA A 303 -3.67 -6.55 16.14
C ALA A 303 -5.02 -5.90 16.54
N ILE A 304 -5.95 -5.80 15.58
CA ILE A 304 -7.31 -5.29 15.83
C ILE A 304 -8.05 -6.20 16.82
N GLY A 305 -7.90 -7.53 16.72
CA GLY A 305 -8.51 -8.49 17.63
C GLY A 305 -8.03 -8.33 19.07
N HIS A 306 -6.75 -8.10 19.26
CA HIS A 306 -6.17 -7.80 20.58
C HIS A 306 -6.65 -6.46 21.14
N GLU A 307 -6.63 -5.41 20.34
CA GLU A 307 -7.07 -4.07 20.73
C GLU A 307 -8.56 -4.02 21.08
N ALA A 308 -9.36 -4.82 20.37
CA ALA A 308 -10.79 -4.92 20.56
C ALA A 308 -11.23 -5.92 21.66
N ASP A 309 -10.31 -6.62 22.31
CA ASP A 309 -10.59 -7.71 23.25
C ASP A 309 -11.50 -8.80 22.65
N LEU A 310 -11.32 -9.11 21.36
CA LEU A 310 -12.13 -10.09 20.63
C LEU A 310 -11.46 -11.46 20.50
N ILE A 311 -10.21 -11.61 20.93
CA ILE A 311 -9.47 -12.87 20.86
C ILE A 311 -9.84 -13.74 22.06
N ASP A 312 -10.23 -14.99 21.79
CA ASP A 312 -10.53 -15.94 22.85
C ASP A 312 -9.27 -16.43 23.61
N GLY A 313 -9.46 -17.14 24.72
CA GLY A 313 -8.37 -17.66 25.54
C GLY A 313 -7.46 -18.69 24.83
N GLN A 314 -7.80 -19.12 23.62
CA GLN A 314 -7.02 -20.00 22.75
C GLN A 314 -6.31 -19.24 21.62
N GLY A 315 -6.48 -17.91 21.53
CA GLY A 315 -5.91 -17.08 20.49
C GLY A 315 -6.70 -17.04 19.19
N ASN A 316 -7.98 -17.50 19.18
CA ASN A 316 -8.80 -17.47 17.98
C ASN A 316 -9.57 -16.16 17.87
N ILE A 317 -9.69 -15.69 16.63
CA ILE A 317 -10.48 -14.51 16.26
C ILE A 317 -11.88 -14.96 15.85
N PRO A 318 -12.96 -14.30 16.34
CA PRO A 318 -14.32 -14.67 15.96
C PRO A 318 -14.52 -14.45 14.46
N ASN A 319 -15.19 -15.40 13.82
CA ASN A 319 -15.50 -15.36 12.37
C ASN A 319 -14.26 -15.24 11.46
N ASN A 320 -13.09 -15.69 11.91
CA ASN A 320 -11.82 -15.52 11.18
C ASN A 320 -11.92 -15.95 9.71
N GLU A 321 -12.55 -17.09 9.40
CA GLU A 321 -12.71 -17.55 8.02
C GLU A 321 -13.50 -16.55 7.15
N ARG A 322 -14.56 -15.94 7.71
CA ARG A 322 -15.35 -14.93 7.00
C ARG A 322 -14.61 -13.61 6.81
N ILE A 323 -13.85 -13.19 7.82
CA ILE A 323 -12.98 -12.02 7.73
C ILE A 323 -11.99 -12.21 6.58
N LEU A 324 -11.32 -13.35 6.56
CA LEU A 324 -10.32 -13.67 5.56
C LEU A 324 -10.91 -13.87 4.15
N LEU A 325 -12.13 -14.39 4.05
CA LEU A 325 -12.85 -14.50 2.78
C LEU A 325 -13.18 -13.11 2.23
N VAL A 326 -13.70 -12.21 3.07
CA VAL A 326 -14.00 -10.83 2.62
C VAL A 326 -12.75 -10.10 2.19
N ASP A 327 -11.65 -10.25 2.93
CA ASP A 327 -10.36 -9.66 2.60
C ASP A 327 -9.81 -10.17 1.25
N SER A 328 -9.86 -11.48 1.00
CA SER A 328 -9.45 -12.04 -0.29
C SER A 328 -10.34 -11.57 -1.46
N LEU A 329 -11.65 -11.44 -1.24
CA LEU A 329 -12.56 -10.86 -2.23
C LEU A 329 -12.27 -9.36 -2.45
N ALA A 330 -11.76 -8.68 -1.43
CA ALA A 330 -11.36 -7.28 -1.55
C ALA A 330 -10.13 -7.12 -2.46
N ALA A 331 -9.17 -8.03 -2.40
CA ALA A 331 -8.04 -8.08 -3.33
C ALA A 331 -8.54 -8.28 -4.79
N VAL A 332 -9.43 -9.25 -5.03
CA VAL A 332 -10.05 -9.46 -6.35
C VAL A 332 -10.76 -8.20 -6.84
N ALA A 333 -11.59 -7.59 -5.98
CA ALA A 333 -12.36 -6.40 -6.32
C ALA A 333 -11.45 -5.19 -6.59
N GLY A 334 -10.33 -5.09 -5.89
CA GLY A 334 -9.32 -4.06 -6.11
C GLY A 334 -8.68 -4.15 -7.50
N GLY A 335 -8.26 -5.34 -7.91
CA GLY A 335 -7.77 -5.60 -9.26
C GLY A 335 -8.84 -5.36 -10.34
N ALA A 336 -10.06 -5.86 -10.13
CA ALA A 336 -11.18 -5.67 -11.04
C ALA A 336 -11.62 -4.19 -11.13
N GLY A 337 -11.46 -3.42 -10.06
CA GLY A 337 -11.69 -1.99 -10.01
C GLY A 337 -10.54 -1.15 -10.54
N SER A 338 -9.44 -1.79 -10.95
CA SER A 338 -8.20 -1.13 -11.40
C SER A 338 -7.63 -0.15 -10.36
N ILE A 339 -7.64 -0.55 -9.09
CA ILE A 339 -7.13 0.28 -7.98
C ILE A 339 -6.04 -0.42 -7.15
N SER A 340 -5.50 -1.56 -7.65
CA SER A 340 -4.57 -2.45 -6.95
C SER A 340 -5.25 -3.31 -5.86
N SER A 341 -4.49 -4.18 -5.16
CA SER A 341 -5.04 -5.08 -4.14
C SER A 341 -5.54 -4.31 -2.93
N ASN A 342 -6.75 -4.63 -2.47
CA ASN A 342 -7.31 -4.10 -1.23
C ASN A 342 -7.00 -5.05 -0.09
N THR A 343 -6.59 -4.51 1.02
CA THR A 343 -6.19 -5.24 2.23
C THR A 343 -6.75 -4.61 3.50
N SER A 344 -6.53 -5.25 4.62
CA SER A 344 -6.97 -4.83 5.94
C SER A 344 -6.15 -3.65 6.48
N TYR A 345 -6.82 -2.64 7.08
CA TYR A 345 -6.19 -1.40 7.53
C TYR A 345 -6.02 -1.33 9.04
N ILE A 346 -4.79 -1.16 9.51
CA ILE A 346 -4.43 -1.06 10.93
C ILE A 346 -5.00 0.22 11.59
N GLU A 347 -5.27 1.25 10.81
CA GLU A 347 -5.94 2.48 11.27
C GLU A 347 -7.31 2.22 11.88
N SER A 348 -7.92 1.05 11.62
CA SER A 348 -9.13 0.58 12.30
C SER A 348 -8.97 0.53 13.83
N ALA A 349 -7.74 0.36 14.34
CA ALA A 349 -7.43 0.45 15.77
C ALA A 349 -7.86 1.79 16.38
N ALA A 350 -7.85 2.87 15.61
CA ALA A 350 -8.30 4.17 16.12
C ALA A 350 -9.80 4.18 16.45
N GLY A 351 -10.63 3.51 15.65
CA GLY A 351 -12.05 3.33 15.93
C GLY A 351 -12.31 2.37 17.09
N VAL A 352 -11.51 1.30 17.17
CA VAL A 352 -11.52 0.35 18.29
C VAL A 352 -11.17 1.07 19.60
N GLY A 353 -10.20 1.97 19.59
CA GLY A 353 -9.85 2.84 20.74
C GLY A 353 -11.00 3.75 21.19
N GLU A 354 -12.00 4.06 20.34
CA GLU A 354 -13.25 4.76 20.69
C GLU A 354 -14.34 3.82 21.24
N GLY A 355 -14.06 2.54 21.31
CA GLY A 355 -14.97 1.53 21.85
C GLY A 355 -15.77 0.77 20.78
N ALA A 356 -15.41 0.85 19.50
CA ALA A 356 -15.95 -0.04 18.48
C ALA A 356 -15.51 -1.50 18.72
N ARG A 357 -16.43 -2.45 18.59
CA ARG A 357 -16.19 -3.87 18.82
C ARG A 357 -16.86 -4.76 17.77
N THR A 358 -17.62 -4.17 16.87
CA THR A 358 -18.48 -4.91 15.95
C THR A 358 -18.37 -4.40 14.52
N GLY A 359 -18.92 -5.17 13.58
CA GLY A 359 -18.99 -4.78 12.17
C GLY A 359 -19.84 -3.53 11.87
N LEU A 360 -20.62 -3.05 12.83
CA LEU A 360 -21.39 -1.81 12.62
C LEU A 360 -20.47 -0.61 12.40
N ALA A 361 -19.32 -0.55 13.10
CA ALA A 361 -18.32 0.48 12.86
C ALA A 361 -17.79 0.42 11.41
N SER A 362 -17.51 -0.77 10.90
CA SER A 362 -17.08 -0.96 9.51
C SER A 362 -18.16 -0.54 8.51
N VAL A 363 -19.44 -0.84 8.78
CA VAL A 363 -20.55 -0.36 7.94
C VAL A 363 -20.58 1.16 7.88
N VAL A 364 -20.43 1.85 9.01
CA VAL A 364 -20.37 3.31 9.06
C VAL A 364 -19.18 3.84 8.27
N THR A 365 -18.00 3.28 8.47
CA THR A 365 -16.78 3.64 7.72
C THR A 365 -16.98 3.47 6.21
N GLY A 366 -17.55 2.34 5.78
CA GLY A 366 -17.79 2.07 4.37
C GLY A 366 -18.81 3.02 3.74
N ILE A 367 -19.89 3.39 4.45
CA ILE A 367 -20.84 4.41 3.98
C ILE A 367 -20.14 5.75 3.76
N LEU A 368 -19.25 6.16 4.68
CA LEU A 368 -18.48 7.39 4.53
C LEU A 368 -17.54 7.34 3.32
N PHE A 369 -16.91 6.20 3.04
CA PHE A 369 -16.15 6.02 1.80
C PHE A 369 -17.03 6.12 0.54
N LEU A 370 -18.23 5.54 0.55
CA LEU A 370 -19.16 5.69 -0.58
C LEU A 370 -19.54 7.15 -0.81
N LEU A 371 -19.71 7.94 0.24
CA LEU A 371 -19.98 9.37 0.12
C LEU A 371 -18.78 10.14 -0.46
N THR A 372 -17.55 9.71 -0.17
CA THR A 372 -16.34 10.34 -0.74
C THR A 372 -16.19 10.13 -2.24
N THR A 373 -16.89 9.18 -2.87
CA THR A 373 -16.87 9.03 -4.33
C THR A 373 -17.28 10.31 -5.07
N PHE A 374 -18.14 11.12 -4.46
CA PHE A 374 -18.60 12.39 -5.02
C PHE A 374 -17.59 13.53 -4.82
N LEU A 375 -16.59 13.36 -3.95
CA LEU A 375 -15.57 14.36 -3.62
C LEU A 375 -14.27 14.19 -4.44
N ALA A 376 -14.29 13.37 -5.48
CA ALA A 376 -13.14 13.10 -6.34
C ALA A 376 -12.44 14.36 -6.91
N PRO A 377 -13.12 15.48 -7.25
CA PRO A 377 -12.43 16.69 -7.69
C PRO A 377 -11.46 17.28 -6.66
N LEU A 378 -11.74 17.12 -5.37
CA LEU A 378 -10.85 17.60 -4.31
C LEU A 378 -9.50 16.86 -4.29
N VAL A 379 -9.48 15.61 -4.76
CA VAL A 379 -8.24 14.84 -4.83
C VAL A 379 -7.33 15.35 -5.93
N ALA A 380 -7.89 15.79 -7.06
CA ALA A 380 -7.12 16.25 -8.20
C ALA A 380 -6.31 17.53 -7.94
N VAL A 381 -6.67 18.32 -6.91
CA VAL A 381 -5.95 19.55 -6.55
C VAL A 381 -4.83 19.34 -5.54
N ILE A 382 -4.69 18.12 -4.98
CA ILE A 382 -3.65 17.81 -4.00
C ILE A 382 -2.31 17.69 -4.73
N PRO A 383 -1.32 18.57 -4.47
CA PRO A 383 -0.01 18.42 -5.09
C PRO A 383 0.77 17.28 -4.41
N TYR A 384 1.68 16.71 -5.16
CA TYR A 384 2.52 15.60 -4.68
C TYR A 384 3.21 15.93 -3.38
N GLU A 385 3.78 17.11 -3.28
CA GLU A 385 4.55 17.57 -2.15
C GLU A 385 3.71 17.79 -0.88
N ALA A 386 2.41 17.94 -1.02
CA ALA A 386 1.50 17.97 0.14
C ALA A 386 1.09 16.55 0.59
N ALA A 387 1.06 15.59 -0.31
CA ALA A 387 0.62 14.22 -0.03
C ALA A 387 1.78 13.28 0.38
N THR A 388 2.94 13.39 -0.24
CA THR A 388 4.09 12.48 -0.04
C THR A 388 4.70 12.49 1.38
N PRO A 389 4.56 13.53 2.23
CA PRO A 389 4.88 13.41 3.65
C PRO A 389 4.18 12.22 4.33
N ALA A 390 2.95 11.90 3.92
CA ALA A 390 2.23 10.74 4.44
C ALA A 390 2.94 9.41 4.14
N LEU A 391 3.55 9.26 2.95
CA LEU A 391 4.31 8.07 2.59
C LEU A 391 5.52 7.86 3.51
N VAL A 392 6.21 8.94 3.85
CA VAL A 392 7.35 8.89 4.79
C VAL A 392 6.88 8.47 6.18
N VAL A 393 5.77 9.03 6.63
CA VAL A 393 5.21 8.70 7.96
C VAL A 393 4.70 7.26 8.02
N VAL A 394 3.98 6.79 6.99
CA VAL A 394 3.52 5.39 6.90
C VAL A 394 4.73 4.45 6.85
N GLY A 395 5.75 4.78 6.07
CA GLY A 395 6.99 4.03 6.03
C GLY A 395 7.65 3.92 7.41
N PHE A 396 7.67 5.01 8.19
CA PHE A 396 8.14 5.00 9.57
C PHE A 396 7.28 4.08 10.46
N LEU A 397 5.98 4.13 10.36
CA LEU A 397 5.08 3.27 11.16
C LEU A 397 5.33 1.79 10.87
N MET A 398 5.49 1.40 9.61
CA MET A 398 5.85 0.04 9.22
C MET A 398 7.24 -0.36 9.75
N MET A 399 8.20 0.56 9.70
CA MET A 399 9.56 0.34 10.21
C MET A 399 9.63 0.08 11.71
N THR A 400 8.68 0.54 12.51
CA THR A 400 8.67 0.32 13.96
C THR A 400 8.63 -1.16 14.36
N GLN A 401 8.22 -2.04 13.44
CA GLN A 401 8.20 -3.49 13.65
C GLN A 401 9.58 -4.14 13.68
N ILE A 402 10.65 -3.44 13.28
CA ILE A 402 12.05 -3.95 13.25
C ILE A 402 12.51 -4.51 14.61
N LYS A 403 11.94 -4.02 15.70
CA LYS A 403 12.19 -4.51 17.06
C LYS A 403 11.79 -5.97 17.30
N ASN A 404 10.95 -6.54 16.41
CA ASN A 404 10.48 -7.92 16.51
C ASN A 404 11.41 -8.91 15.77
N ILE A 405 12.54 -8.44 15.23
CA ILE A 405 13.56 -9.25 14.56
C ILE A 405 14.66 -9.56 15.57
N ASP A 406 15.03 -10.84 15.67
CA ASP A 406 16.17 -11.30 16.46
C ASP A 406 17.47 -11.05 15.68
N TRP A 407 18.18 -10.01 16.06
CA TRP A 407 19.43 -9.61 15.44
C TRP A 407 20.64 -10.41 15.90
N ASP A 408 20.51 -11.26 16.95
CA ASP A 408 21.58 -12.09 17.48
C ASP A 408 21.68 -13.44 16.73
N ASP A 409 20.57 -13.96 16.14
CA ASP A 409 20.61 -15.13 15.26
C ASP A 409 20.94 -14.73 13.81
N TYR A 410 22.18 -14.90 13.39
CA TYR A 410 22.61 -14.61 12.00
C TYR A 410 21.82 -15.37 10.95
N GLY A 411 21.20 -16.51 11.27
CA GLY A 411 20.30 -17.23 10.37
C GLY A 411 18.97 -16.51 10.12
N ILE A 412 18.68 -15.47 10.90
CA ILE A 412 17.53 -14.57 10.76
C ILE A 412 17.99 -13.14 10.41
N ALA A 413 18.98 -12.64 11.17
CA ALA A 413 19.42 -11.25 11.07
C ALA A 413 19.93 -10.89 9.66
N ILE A 414 20.79 -11.74 9.07
CA ILE A 414 21.34 -11.48 7.72
C ILE A 414 20.22 -11.52 6.66
N PRO A 415 19.37 -12.56 6.58
CA PRO A 415 18.23 -12.57 5.67
C PRO A 415 17.29 -11.38 5.85
N ALA A 416 16.96 -11.03 7.09
CA ALA A 416 16.14 -9.87 7.40
C ALA A 416 16.77 -8.56 6.92
N PHE A 417 18.05 -8.36 7.20
CA PHE A 417 18.82 -7.20 6.74
C PHE A 417 18.78 -7.09 5.21
N LEU A 418 19.09 -8.17 4.49
CA LEU A 418 19.08 -8.18 3.02
C LEU A 418 17.68 -7.89 2.47
N THR A 419 16.63 -8.46 3.08
CA THR A 419 15.24 -8.15 2.71
C THR A 419 14.98 -6.66 2.83
N ILE A 420 15.31 -6.06 3.97
CA ILE A 420 15.00 -4.68 4.31
C ILE A 420 15.73 -3.69 3.39
N ILE A 421 17.03 -3.88 3.18
CA ILE A 421 17.84 -2.90 2.45
C ILE A 421 17.69 -3.01 0.93
N LEU A 422 17.55 -4.24 0.40
CA LEU A 422 17.53 -4.39 -1.05
C LEU A 422 16.24 -3.86 -1.69
N MET A 423 15.12 -3.83 -0.98
CA MET A 423 13.88 -3.25 -1.52
C MET A 423 14.07 -1.78 -1.94
N PRO A 424 14.50 -0.84 -1.06
CA PRO A 424 14.71 0.53 -1.46
C PRO A 424 15.94 0.71 -2.38
N PHE A 425 17.05 0.00 -2.15
CA PHE A 425 18.28 0.20 -2.92
C PHE A 425 18.21 -0.34 -4.36
N THR A 426 17.42 -1.37 -4.60
CA THR A 426 17.19 -1.89 -5.97
C THR A 426 15.91 -1.34 -6.59
N TYR A 427 15.15 -0.54 -5.84
CA TYR A 427 13.83 -0.04 -6.22
C TYR A 427 12.87 -1.19 -6.60
N ASN A 428 12.96 -2.35 -5.89
CA ASN A 428 12.23 -3.57 -6.24
C ASN A 428 11.96 -4.44 -5.00
N ILE A 429 10.68 -4.60 -4.66
CA ILE A 429 10.24 -5.40 -3.51
C ILE A 429 10.57 -6.88 -3.69
N SER A 430 10.35 -7.44 -4.90
CA SER A 430 10.61 -8.86 -5.17
C SER A 430 12.09 -9.22 -4.97
N VAL A 431 13.02 -8.32 -5.30
CA VAL A 431 14.46 -8.52 -5.08
C VAL A 431 14.77 -8.66 -3.60
N GLY A 432 14.19 -7.79 -2.76
CA GLY A 432 14.38 -7.88 -1.30
C GLY A 432 13.83 -9.19 -0.73
N ILE A 433 12.59 -9.56 -1.09
CA ILE A 433 11.97 -10.84 -0.65
C ILE A 433 12.80 -12.03 -1.10
N GLY A 434 13.17 -12.07 -2.37
CA GLY A 434 13.95 -13.16 -2.94
C GLY A 434 15.32 -13.31 -2.29
N ALA A 435 16.04 -12.21 -2.08
CA ALA A 435 17.33 -12.21 -1.40
C ALA A 435 17.21 -12.71 0.05
N GLY A 436 16.16 -12.29 0.77
CA GLY A 436 15.88 -12.77 2.12
C GLY A 436 15.62 -14.28 2.16
N PHE A 437 14.78 -14.79 1.27
CA PHE A 437 14.46 -16.23 1.25
C PHE A 437 15.66 -17.08 0.84
N VAL A 438 16.36 -16.69 -0.21
CA VAL A 438 17.56 -17.39 -0.69
C VAL A 438 18.64 -17.41 0.39
N SER A 439 18.95 -16.25 1.00
CA SER A 439 19.96 -16.18 2.05
C SER A 439 19.57 -16.97 3.30
N HIS A 440 18.29 -16.95 3.70
CA HIS A 440 17.80 -17.75 4.81
C HIS A 440 18.01 -19.24 4.56
N VAL A 441 17.61 -19.74 3.40
CA VAL A 441 17.78 -21.15 3.03
C VAL A 441 19.26 -21.51 3.03
N VAL A 442 20.10 -20.73 2.37
CA VAL A 442 21.55 -20.98 2.26
C VAL A 442 22.19 -21.01 3.66
N ILE A 443 21.91 -20.03 4.52
CA ILE A 443 22.52 -19.96 5.87
C ILE A 443 22.04 -21.14 6.72
N ARG A 444 20.74 -21.51 6.70
CA ARG A 444 20.24 -22.67 7.44
C ARG A 444 20.85 -23.99 6.96
N LEU A 445 21.11 -24.13 5.66
CA LEU A 445 21.83 -25.29 5.11
C LEU A 445 23.29 -25.33 5.58
N ILE A 446 24.01 -24.21 5.57
CA ILE A 446 25.39 -24.07 6.09
C ILE A 446 25.44 -24.43 7.57
N GLN A 447 24.43 -23.99 8.36
CA GLN A 447 24.32 -24.33 9.78
C GLN A 447 23.95 -25.81 10.02
N GLY A 448 23.71 -26.64 9.00
CA GLY A 448 23.23 -28.01 9.15
C GLY A 448 21.78 -28.13 9.60
N ARG A 449 21.01 -27.02 9.60
CA ARG A 449 19.65 -26.91 10.12
C ARG A 449 18.59 -27.07 9.02
N ARG A 450 18.79 -28.03 8.09
CA ARG A 450 17.87 -28.27 6.96
C ARG A 450 16.42 -28.52 7.40
N LYS A 451 16.22 -29.12 8.58
CA LYS A 451 14.87 -29.40 9.12
C LYS A 451 14.06 -28.15 9.46
N ASP A 452 14.74 -27.02 9.65
CA ASP A 452 14.12 -25.74 9.96
C ASP A 452 13.64 -25.01 8.70
N VAL A 453 13.97 -25.53 7.51
CA VAL A 453 13.54 -24.97 6.23
C VAL A 453 12.31 -25.72 5.71
N HIS A 454 11.18 -25.02 5.59
CA HIS A 454 9.97 -25.61 5.04
C HIS A 454 10.14 -25.92 3.55
N PRO A 455 9.66 -27.08 3.04
CA PRO A 455 9.83 -27.46 1.61
C PRO A 455 9.32 -26.42 0.63
N LEU A 456 8.22 -25.77 0.93
CA LEU A 456 7.68 -24.69 0.09
C LEU A 456 8.63 -23.47 0.01
N LEU A 457 9.29 -23.10 1.13
CA LEU A 457 10.27 -22.02 1.14
C LEU A 457 11.52 -22.39 0.32
N LEU A 458 11.94 -23.66 0.36
CA LEU A 458 13.02 -24.16 -0.48
C LEU A 458 12.68 -24.06 -1.98
N LEU A 459 11.46 -24.46 -2.35
CA LEU A 459 10.98 -24.36 -3.74
C LEU A 459 10.98 -22.90 -4.21
N VAL A 460 10.39 -22.01 -3.43
CA VAL A 460 10.28 -20.58 -3.77
C VAL A 460 11.67 -19.92 -3.84
N SER A 461 12.57 -20.26 -2.92
CA SER A 461 13.96 -19.78 -2.98
C SER A 461 14.67 -20.26 -4.25
N GLY A 462 14.40 -21.50 -4.71
CA GLY A 462 14.88 -22.00 -5.98
C GLY A 462 14.36 -21.19 -7.18
N LEU A 463 13.08 -20.83 -7.19
CA LEU A 463 12.49 -19.97 -8.23
C LEU A 463 13.12 -18.56 -8.23
N PHE A 464 13.36 -17.96 -7.07
CA PHE A 464 14.08 -16.69 -6.98
C PHE A 464 15.53 -16.79 -7.46
N MET A 465 16.23 -17.89 -7.18
CA MET A 465 17.57 -18.14 -7.72
C MET A 465 17.55 -18.17 -9.26
N ILE A 466 16.59 -18.88 -9.85
CA ILE A 466 16.43 -18.90 -11.32
C ILE A 466 16.16 -17.49 -11.84
N TYR A 467 15.26 -16.75 -11.20
CA TYR A 467 14.94 -15.36 -11.56
C TYR A 467 16.20 -14.46 -11.55
N PHE A 468 17.01 -14.53 -10.50
CA PHE A 468 18.25 -13.72 -10.39
C PHE A 468 19.33 -14.15 -11.40
N LEU A 469 19.37 -15.42 -11.76
CA LEU A 469 20.37 -15.97 -12.68
C LEU A 469 19.94 -15.94 -14.15
N THR A 470 18.69 -15.59 -14.45
CA THR A 470 18.17 -15.61 -15.84
C THR A 470 19.03 -14.73 -16.78
N SER A 471 19.32 -13.47 -16.39
CA SER A 471 20.14 -12.58 -17.23
C SER A 471 21.61 -13.02 -17.35
N PRO A 472 22.32 -13.39 -16.25
CA PRO A 472 23.67 -13.96 -16.35
C PRO A 472 23.71 -15.23 -17.19
N ILE A 473 22.76 -16.15 -17.02
CA ILE A 473 22.70 -17.42 -17.79
C ILE A 473 22.46 -17.13 -19.26
N ASN A 474 21.52 -16.26 -19.61
CA ASN A 474 21.27 -15.90 -21.01
C ASN A 474 22.51 -15.24 -21.67
N ALA A 475 23.25 -14.43 -20.91
CA ALA A 475 24.51 -13.85 -21.41
C ALA A 475 25.65 -14.88 -21.62
N TRP A 476 25.57 -16.05 -20.98
CA TRP A 476 26.56 -17.12 -21.15
C TRP A 476 26.21 -18.12 -22.25
N ILE A 477 24.91 -18.30 -22.52
CA ILE A 477 24.41 -19.28 -23.49
C ILE A 477 24.21 -18.64 -24.88
N GLY A 478 23.97 -17.34 -24.97
CA GLY A 478 23.76 -16.57 -26.20
C GLY A 478 24.95 -15.85 -26.67
#